data_0911c367bab71c68b6656de1b7a754e0
#
_entry.id   0911c367bab71c68b6656de1b7a754e0
#
_cell.length_a   1.000
_cell.length_b   1.000
_cell.length_c   1.000
_cell.angle_alpha   90.00
_cell.angle_beta   90.00
_cell.angle_gamma   90.00
#
_symmetry.space_group_name_H-M   'P 1'
#
loop_
_entity.id
_entity.type
_entity.pdbx_description
1 polymer ?
#
loop_
_entity_poly.entity_id
_entity_poly.type
_entity_poly.pdbx_seq_one_letter_code
_entity_poly.pdbx_strand_id
1 'polypeptide(L)'
;MKRLLGACALLSLLAGCASNDVVDPHGYDKTGVASYYGAKHQGKRTASGERFNKNSLTAAHRQLPFGTRVKVTNLNNDRSCVVRINDRGPHTRGRLIDLSHEAAERLGMLKSGTARVRVQALD
;
A
#
# COMPACT_ATOMS: atom_id res chain seq x y z
N MET A 1 9.06 -36.58 29.87
CA MET A 1 8.87 -36.05 29.62
C MET A 1 8.77 -35.14 28.89
N LYS A 2 8.66 -35.26 28.72
CA LYS A 2 8.51 -34.58 28.16
C LYS A 2 8.28 -33.60 27.66
N ARG A 3 8.06 -33.57 27.69
CA ARG A 3 7.71 -32.69 27.37
C ARG A 3 7.86 -31.71 26.83
N LEU A 4 7.89 -31.85 26.77
CA LEU A 4 7.95 -30.88 26.30
C LEU A 4 7.96 -30.24 25.51
N LEU A 5 7.80 -30.69 25.30
CA LEU A 5 7.73 -30.02 24.60
C LEU A 5 7.48 -29.26 24.06
N GLY A 6 7.14 -29.32 24.16
CA GLY A 6 6.74 -28.60 23.77
C GLY A 6 6.78 -27.70 23.31
N ALA A 7 6.79 -27.74 23.44
CA ALA A 7 6.72 -26.76 23.15
C ALA A 7 6.90 -26.02 22.35
N CYS A 8 6.98 -26.27 22.25
CA CYS A 8 7.13 -25.53 21.64
C CYS A 8 6.89 -24.92 20.82
N ALA A 9 6.52 -25.21 20.75
CA ALA A 9 6.22 -24.65 20.13
C ALA A 9 6.00 -23.70 19.79
N LEU A 10 5.98 -23.67 19.98
CA LEU A 10 5.72 -22.68 19.88
C LEU A 10 5.95 -21.77 19.22
N LEU A 11 6.13 -22.11 19.04
CA LEU A 11 6.33 -21.29 18.53
C LEU A 11 6.08 -20.63 17.68
N SER A 12 5.75 -20.99 17.49
CA SER A 12 5.49 -20.42 16.88
C SER A 12 5.18 -19.61 16.51
N LEU A 13 4.95 -19.72 16.69
CA LEU A 13 4.60 -18.96 16.61
C LEU A 13 4.76 -18.05 16.22
N LEU A 14 4.85 -18.25 16.29
CA LEU A 14 5.11 -17.55 15.97
C LEU A 14 5.02 -16.92 15.14
N ALA A 15 4.89 -17.27 15.47
CA ALA A 15 4.96 -16.89 14.10
C ALA A 15 3.98 -15.85 13.60
N GLY A 16 3.15 -15.41 14.36
CA GLY A 16 2.13 -14.44 13.96
C GLY A 16 2.64 -13.21 13.22
N CYS A 17 3.92 -13.00 13.18
CA CYS A 17 4.48 -11.86 12.47
C CYS A 17 4.33 -11.93 10.96
N ALA A 18 3.84 -13.03 10.42
CA ALA A 18 3.65 -13.14 8.98
C ALA A 18 2.70 -12.10 8.40
N SER A 19 1.83 -11.50 9.21
CA SER A 19 0.85 -10.55 8.73
C SER A 19 1.47 -9.30 8.10
N ASN A 20 2.74 -8.99 8.38
CA ASN A 20 3.41 -7.82 7.85
C ASN A 20 4.42 -8.14 6.77
N ASP A 21 4.46 -9.38 6.31
CA ASP A 21 5.43 -9.78 5.33
C ASP A 21 5.14 -9.15 3.97
N VAL A 22 6.21 -8.85 3.25
CA VAL A 22 6.13 -8.39 1.87
C VAL A 22 5.64 -9.57 1.02
N VAL A 23 4.73 -9.29 0.11
CA VAL A 23 4.16 -10.31 -0.77
C VAL A 23 4.77 -10.21 -2.16
N ASP A 24 4.71 -11.33 -2.89
CA ASP A 24 5.09 -11.36 -4.30
C ASP A 24 4.11 -10.48 -5.09
N PRO A 25 4.60 -9.49 -5.84
CA PRO A 25 3.70 -8.64 -6.62
C PRO A 25 3.08 -9.35 -7.81
N HIS A 26 3.66 -10.46 -8.26
CA HIS A 26 3.20 -11.15 -9.46
C HIS A 26 1.73 -11.54 -9.32
N GLY A 27 0.91 -11.06 -10.25
CA GLY A 27 -0.52 -11.38 -10.24
C GLY A 27 -1.33 -10.63 -9.19
N TYR A 28 -0.72 -9.71 -8.46
CA TYR A 28 -1.46 -8.95 -7.44
C TYR A 28 -2.54 -8.12 -8.10
N ASP A 29 -3.78 -8.29 -7.62
CA ASP A 29 -4.96 -7.62 -8.18
C ASP A 29 -6.01 -7.55 -7.07
N LYS A 30 -6.16 -6.38 -6.46
CA LYS A 30 -7.07 -6.20 -5.32
C LYS A 30 -7.90 -4.95 -5.50
N THR A 31 -9.11 -4.98 -4.95
CA THR A 31 -10.01 -3.85 -4.91
C THR A 31 -10.15 -3.40 -3.47
N GLY A 32 -10.17 -2.11 -3.25
CA GLY A 32 -10.32 -1.55 -1.91
C GLY A 32 -10.41 -0.04 -1.96
N VAL A 33 -10.33 0.58 -0.79
CA VAL A 33 -10.46 2.03 -0.68
C VAL A 33 -9.09 2.69 -0.73
N ALA A 34 -8.95 3.71 -1.58
CA ALA A 34 -7.77 4.56 -1.64
C ALA A 34 -8.05 5.89 -0.95
N SER A 35 -7.02 6.44 -0.35
CA SER A 35 -6.99 7.83 0.09
C SER A 35 -5.69 8.44 -0.41
N TYR A 36 -5.37 9.67 -0.01
CA TYR A 36 -4.11 10.27 -0.41
C TYR A 36 -3.50 11.05 0.73
N TYR A 37 -2.20 11.31 0.62
CA TYR A 37 -1.42 11.99 1.66
C TYR A 37 -1.87 13.43 1.82
N GLY A 38 -1.86 13.90 3.08
CA GLY A 38 -2.10 15.30 3.36
C GLY A 38 -0.87 16.16 3.07
N ALA A 39 -1.09 17.49 3.04
CA ALA A 39 -0.05 18.44 2.71
C ALA A 39 1.15 18.38 3.67
N LYS A 40 0.93 18.01 4.91
CA LYS A 40 1.99 17.97 5.92
C LYS A 40 3.03 16.88 5.67
N HIS A 41 2.77 15.97 4.74
CA HIS A 41 3.72 14.90 4.44
C HIS A 41 4.81 15.34 3.47
N GLN A 42 4.67 16.50 2.82
CA GLN A 42 5.63 16.95 1.82
C GLN A 42 7.03 17.05 2.42
N GLY A 43 7.99 16.42 1.76
CA GLY A 43 9.39 16.45 2.15
C GLY A 43 9.79 15.49 3.26
N LYS A 44 8.83 14.78 3.86
CA LYS A 44 9.14 13.82 4.92
C LYS A 44 9.63 12.51 4.31
N ARG A 45 10.45 11.80 5.08
CA ARG A 45 10.97 10.53 4.63
C ARG A 45 9.89 9.45 4.66
N THR A 46 9.82 8.67 3.59
CA THR A 46 8.96 7.50 3.52
C THR A 46 9.69 6.27 4.05
N ALA A 47 8.98 5.16 4.18
CA ALA A 47 9.57 3.93 4.70
C ALA A 47 10.69 3.39 3.80
N SER A 48 10.67 3.71 2.50
CA SER A 48 11.75 3.30 1.59
C SER A 48 13.02 4.14 1.77
N GLY A 49 12.96 5.22 2.55
CA GLY A 49 14.06 6.17 2.68
C GLY A 49 13.99 7.33 1.70
N GLU A 50 13.13 7.23 0.72
CA GLU A 50 12.89 8.29 -0.25
C GLU A 50 12.04 9.39 0.39
N ARG A 51 12.29 10.66 0.06
CA ARG A 51 11.45 11.74 0.56
C ARG A 51 10.15 11.80 -0.22
N PHE A 52 9.05 12.03 0.48
CA PHE A 52 7.75 12.15 -0.17
C PHE A 52 7.69 13.44 -0.99
N ASN A 53 7.27 13.30 -2.24
CA ASN A 53 7.03 14.43 -3.14
C ASN A 53 5.60 14.31 -3.65
N LYS A 54 4.75 15.27 -3.28
CA LYS A 54 3.34 15.24 -3.64
C LYS A 54 3.11 15.27 -5.15
N ASN A 55 4.10 15.74 -5.91
CA ASN A 55 4.00 15.87 -7.36
C ASN A 55 4.51 14.63 -8.11
N SER A 56 4.98 13.63 -7.41
CA SER A 56 5.41 12.37 -8.02
C SER A 56 4.26 11.37 -7.99
N LEU A 57 4.33 10.36 -8.87
CA LEU A 57 3.32 9.31 -8.92
C LEU A 57 3.79 8.14 -8.04
N THR A 58 3.51 8.25 -6.76
CA THR A 58 3.90 7.25 -5.75
C THR A 58 2.74 6.93 -4.83
N ALA A 59 2.92 5.86 -4.05
CA ALA A 59 1.89 5.44 -3.11
C ALA A 59 2.47 4.62 -1.97
N ALA A 60 1.72 4.54 -0.88
CA ALA A 60 2.00 3.63 0.23
C ALA A 60 1.12 2.40 0.11
N HIS A 61 1.73 1.24 0.36
CA HIS A 61 1.02 -0.04 0.41
C HIS A 61 1.65 -0.87 1.52
N ARG A 62 0.82 -1.70 2.20
CA ARG A 62 1.31 -2.42 3.36
C ARG A 62 2.26 -3.56 3.01
N GLN A 63 2.12 -4.19 1.85
CA GLN A 63 2.80 -5.44 1.58
C GLN A 63 3.56 -5.52 0.26
N LEU A 64 3.28 -4.65 -0.71
CA LEU A 64 3.98 -4.73 -1.98
C LEU A 64 5.41 -4.22 -1.83
N PRO A 65 6.39 -4.85 -2.48
CA PRO A 65 7.78 -4.40 -2.38
C PRO A 65 7.94 -2.97 -2.84
N PHE A 66 8.89 -2.26 -2.22
CA PHE A 66 9.23 -0.92 -2.71
C PHE A 66 9.74 -1.02 -4.14
N GLY A 67 9.31 -0.09 -4.97
CA GLY A 67 9.63 -0.09 -6.40
C GLY A 67 8.60 -0.78 -7.26
N THR A 68 7.66 -1.51 -6.67
CA THR A 68 6.58 -2.14 -7.44
C THR A 68 5.76 -1.06 -8.10
N ARG A 69 5.50 -1.23 -9.39
CA ARG A 69 4.62 -0.33 -10.13
C ARG A 69 3.26 -0.99 -10.22
N VAL A 70 2.24 -0.21 -9.91
CA VAL A 70 0.86 -0.71 -9.94
C VAL A 70 0.00 0.24 -10.76
N LYS A 71 -0.94 -0.33 -11.49
CA LYS A 71 -2.00 0.44 -12.15
C LYS A 71 -3.13 0.57 -11.15
N VAL A 72 -3.50 1.81 -10.85
CA VAL A 72 -4.62 2.11 -9.96
C VAL A 72 -5.75 2.64 -10.81
N THR A 73 -6.92 2.04 -10.71
CA THR A 73 -8.10 2.45 -11.45
C THR A 73 -9.16 2.90 -10.46
N ASN A 74 -9.65 4.13 -10.64
CA ASN A 74 -10.78 4.64 -9.86
C ASN A 74 -12.06 4.04 -10.45
N LEU A 75 -12.73 3.19 -9.67
CA LEU A 75 -13.88 2.46 -10.17
C LEU A 75 -15.13 3.33 -10.35
N ASN A 76 -15.11 4.56 -9.83
CA ASN A 76 -16.24 5.48 -9.98
C ASN A 76 -16.23 6.19 -11.32
N ASN A 77 -15.07 6.35 -11.94
CA ASN A 77 -14.97 7.11 -13.19
C ASN A 77 -14.08 6.46 -14.24
N ASP A 78 -13.53 5.28 -13.95
CA ASP A 78 -12.65 4.49 -14.83
C ASP A 78 -11.33 5.17 -15.21
N ARG A 79 -10.95 6.23 -14.51
CA ARG A 79 -9.62 6.83 -14.69
C ARG A 79 -8.58 5.95 -14.05
N SER A 80 -7.40 5.91 -14.64
CA SER A 80 -6.31 5.13 -14.09
C SER A 80 -4.99 5.86 -14.23
N CYS A 81 -4.04 5.47 -13.40
CA CYS A 81 -2.65 5.90 -13.53
C CYS A 81 -1.76 4.84 -12.90
N VAL A 82 -0.47 4.90 -13.24
CA VAL A 82 0.52 3.97 -12.69
C VAL A 82 1.29 4.71 -11.61
N VAL A 83 1.44 4.08 -10.45
CA VAL A 83 2.21 4.64 -9.34
C VAL A 83 3.26 3.64 -8.89
N ARG A 84 4.29 4.13 -8.23
CA ARG A 84 5.38 3.31 -7.69
C ARG A 84 5.22 3.25 -6.17
N ILE A 85 5.28 2.06 -5.62
CA ILE A 85 5.19 1.88 -4.17
C ILE A 85 6.52 2.30 -3.53
N ASN A 86 6.48 3.25 -2.59
CA ASN A 86 7.67 3.71 -1.90
C ASN A 86 7.47 3.91 -0.41
N ASP A 87 6.31 3.50 0.13
CA ASP A 87 6.04 3.72 1.53
C ASP A 87 5.18 2.59 2.07
N ARG A 88 5.08 2.50 3.39
CA ARG A 88 4.25 1.52 4.08
C ARG A 88 3.03 2.19 4.69
N GLY A 89 1.92 1.52 4.61
CA GLY A 89 0.61 1.99 5.01
C GLY A 89 -0.38 1.73 3.90
N PRO A 90 -1.62 2.18 4.03
CA PRO A 90 -2.20 2.86 5.19
C PRO A 90 -2.42 1.90 6.36
N HIS A 91 -2.47 2.47 7.56
CA HIS A 91 -2.70 1.68 8.76
C HIS A 91 -4.15 1.80 9.25
N THR A 92 -4.97 2.46 8.48
CA THR A 92 -6.40 2.61 8.76
C THR A 92 -7.14 1.40 8.20
N ARG A 93 -7.97 0.80 9.04
CA ARG A 93 -8.74 -0.38 8.64
C ARG A 93 -9.60 -0.04 7.42
N GLY A 94 -9.65 -0.96 6.48
CA GLY A 94 -10.45 -0.80 5.27
C GLY A 94 -9.79 -0.01 4.15
N ARG A 95 -8.61 0.55 4.40
CA ARG A 95 -7.87 1.27 3.37
C ARG A 95 -6.80 0.38 2.75
N LEU A 96 -6.73 0.42 1.44
CA LEU A 96 -5.81 -0.43 0.68
C LEU A 96 -4.52 0.29 0.30
N ILE A 97 -4.64 1.56 -0.09
CA ILE A 97 -3.51 2.29 -0.66
C ILE A 97 -3.67 3.78 -0.35
N ASP A 98 -2.55 4.46 -0.06
CA ASP A 98 -2.51 5.91 0.08
C ASP A 98 -1.71 6.48 -1.08
N LEU A 99 -2.32 7.35 -1.85
CA LEU A 99 -1.76 7.88 -3.09
C LEU A 99 -1.10 9.22 -2.84
N SER A 100 -0.13 9.58 -3.70
CA SER A 100 0.37 10.94 -3.74
C SER A 100 -0.75 11.88 -4.21
N HIS A 101 -0.56 13.18 -3.97
CA HIS A 101 -1.52 14.18 -4.43
C HIS A 101 -1.68 14.14 -5.95
N GLU A 102 -0.58 14.05 -6.67
CA GLU A 102 -0.61 14.00 -8.13
C GLU A 102 -1.41 12.79 -8.64
N ALA A 103 -1.20 11.62 -8.02
CA ALA A 103 -1.95 10.43 -8.41
C ALA A 103 -3.44 10.61 -8.15
N ALA A 104 -3.79 11.14 -6.98
CA ALA A 104 -5.20 11.36 -6.63
C ALA A 104 -5.86 12.34 -7.60
N GLU A 105 -5.12 13.37 -8.02
CA GLU A 105 -5.63 14.34 -8.98
C GLU A 105 -5.92 13.67 -10.32
N ARG A 106 -4.99 12.84 -10.80
CA ARG A 106 -5.18 12.13 -12.07
C ARG A 106 -6.35 11.18 -12.02
N LEU A 107 -6.63 10.63 -10.85
CA LEU A 107 -7.76 9.72 -10.66
C LEU A 107 -9.08 10.45 -10.40
N GLY A 108 -9.06 11.78 -10.32
CA GLY A 108 -10.26 12.56 -10.11
C GLY A 108 -10.87 12.41 -8.74
N MET A 109 -10.04 12.17 -7.70
CA MET A 109 -10.57 11.89 -6.36
C MET A 109 -10.16 12.92 -5.30
N LEU A 110 -9.58 14.06 -5.70
CA LEU A 110 -9.16 15.05 -4.71
C LEU A 110 -10.34 15.56 -3.88
N LYS A 111 -11.46 15.82 -4.54
CA LYS A 111 -12.60 16.41 -3.85
C LYS A 111 -13.26 15.40 -2.90
N SER A 112 -13.39 14.17 -3.33
CA SER A 112 -14.02 13.13 -2.49
C SER A 112 -13.10 12.67 -1.36
N GLY A 113 -11.79 12.80 -1.52
CA GLY A 113 -10.82 12.37 -0.51
C GLY A 113 -10.53 10.89 -0.54
N THR A 114 -11.48 10.07 -0.90
CA THR A 114 -11.35 8.62 -1.00
C THR A 114 -12.08 8.13 -2.24
N ALA A 115 -11.73 6.93 -2.69
CA ALA A 115 -12.41 6.29 -3.80
C ALA A 115 -12.19 4.78 -3.74
N ARG A 116 -13.14 4.03 -4.28
CA ARG A 116 -12.91 2.60 -4.50
C ARG A 116 -12.03 2.44 -5.72
N VAL A 117 -10.96 1.70 -5.57
CA VAL A 117 -9.99 1.51 -6.64
C VAL A 117 -9.66 0.04 -6.81
N ARG A 118 -9.19 -0.28 -8.00
CA ARG A 118 -8.56 -1.56 -8.30
C ARG A 118 -7.07 -1.32 -8.41
N VAL A 119 -6.26 -2.16 -7.78
CA VAL A 119 -4.81 -2.06 -7.77
C VAL A 119 -4.24 -3.31 -8.41
N GLN A 120 -3.55 -3.15 -9.54
CA GLN A 120 -2.98 -4.26 -10.30
C GLN A 120 -1.49 -4.04 -10.44
N ALA A 121 -0.69 -4.99 -9.97
CA ALA A 121 0.76 -4.89 -10.10
C ALA A 121 1.16 -5.11 -11.57
N LEU A 122 2.12 -4.33 -12.00
CA LEU A 122 2.74 -4.47 -13.32
C LEU A 122 4.04 -5.24 -13.15
N ASP A 123 4.34 -6.07 -14.09
CA ASP A 123 5.56 -6.89 -14.03
C ASP A 123 6.81 -6.14 -14.42
#